data_81ff5a2ead9c71eb028b7ebf10e9f44d
#
_entry.id   81ff5a2ead9c71eb028b7ebf10e9f44d
#
_cell.length_a   1.000
_cell.length_b   1.000
_cell.length_c   1.000
_cell.angle_alpha   90.00
_cell.angle_beta   90.00
_cell.angle_gamma   90.00
#
_symmetry.space_group_name_H-M   'P 1'
#
loop_
_entity.id
_entity.type
_entity.pdbx_description
1 polymer ?
#
loop_
_entity_poly.entity_id
_entity_poly.type
_entity_poly.pdbx_seq_one_letter_code
_entity_poly.pdbx_strand_id
1 'polypeptide(L)'
;LSTWATIPFLYTRETERLVEGMAKEAVDPAAMTRLARVIRDQRGHELAFAVEAGKIAANGGEGAAIDMACVERGLSAPITPASLDASLEGFRGDLRAAMDETLRRAGIAPGEVGSVILVGGSSLMTLVSQEAEAACPQARIERSDAFGSIVDGLALAAGLPAARAA
;
A
#
# COMPACT_ATOMS: atom_id res chain seq x y z
N LEU A 1 -12.84 -4.99 -1.72
CA LEU A 1 -12.36 -4.18 -0.57
C LEU A 1 -10.86 -3.83 -0.66
N SER A 2 -10.10 -4.49 -1.54
CA SER A 2 -8.64 -4.24 -1.70
C SER A 2 -8.30 -2.91 -2.37
N THR A 3 -9.24 -2.29 -3.07
CA THR A 3 -9.03 -1.01 -3.76
C THR A 3 -9.83 0.08 -3.06
N TRP A 4 -9.15 0.98 -2.40
CA TRP A 4 -9.74 2.05 -1.58
C TRP A 4 -10.86 2.84 -2.30
N ALA A 5 -10.58 3.29 -3.52
CA ALA A 5 -11.53 4.10 -4.28
C ALA A 5 -12.81 3.35 -4.69
N THR A 6 -12.79 2.01 -4.69
CA THR A 6 -13.94 1.19 -5.09
C THR A 6 -14.78 0.70 -3.92
N ILE A 7 -14.31 0.88 -2.68
CA ILE A 7 -15.04 0.44 -1.47
C ILE A 7 -16.49 0.98 -1.43
N PRO A 8 -16.76 2.28 -1.67
CA PRO A 8 -18.12 2.79 -1.58
C PRO A 8 -19.08 2.18 -2.61
N PHE A 9 -18.58 1.75 -3.77
CA PHE A 9 -19.41 1.14 -4.82
C PHE A 9 -19.90 -0.27 -4.47
N LEU A 10 -19.35 -0.87 -3.41
CA LEU A 10 -19.79 -2.17 -2.90
C LEU A 10 -21.01 -2.06 -1.96
N TYR A 11 -21.36 -0.85 -1.50
CA TYR A 11 -22.44 -0.62 -0.54
C TYR A 11 -23.80 -0.53 -1.25
N THR A 12 -24.15 -1.60 -1.95
CA THR A 12 -25.42 -1.72 -2.66
C THR A 12 -26.25 -2.86 -2.10
N ARG A 13 -27.57 -2.77 -2.21
CA ARG A 13 -28.49 -3.84 -1.83
C ARG A 13 -28.25 -5.14 -2.63
N GLU A 14 -27.75 -5.01 -3.84
CA GLU A 14 -27.42 -6.15 -4.68
C GLU A 14 -26.21 -6.90 -4.11
N THR A 15 -25.12 -6.18 -3.79
CA THR A 15 -23.92 -6.77 -3.16
C THR A 15 -24.25 -7.39 -1.81
N GLU A 16 -25.08 -6.72 -1.00
CA GLU A 16 -25.51 -7.23 0.30
C GLU A 16 -26.24 -8.58 0.14
N ARG A 17 -27.26 -8.66 -0.73
CA ARG A 17 -27.98 -9.91 -1.02
C ARG A 17 -27.08 -11.01 -1.57
N LEU A 18 -26.14 -10.65 -2.44
CA LEU A 18 -25.17 -11.60 -2.99
C LEU A 18 -24.36 -12.23 -1.85
N VAL A 19 -23.77 -11.41 -0.98
CA VAL A 19 -22.93 -11.89 0.13
C VAL A 19 -23.74 -12.71 1.14
N GLU A 20 -24.97 -12.29 1.45
CA GLU A 20 -25.89 -13.06 2.30
C GLU A 20 -26.25 -14.42 1.66
N GLY A 21 -26.44 -14.46 0.34
CA GLY A 21 -26.66 -15.71 -0.37
C GLY A 21 -25.46 -16.65 -0.29
N MET A 22 -24.25 -16.11 -0.51
CA MET A 22 -23.00 -16.86 -0.40
C MET A 22 -22.76 -17.41 1.02
N ALA A 23 -23.22 -16.72 2.05
CA ALA A 23 -23.04 -17.15 3.43
C ALA A 23 -23.76 -18.50 3.74
N LYS A 24 -24.83 -18.83 2.99
CA LYS A 24 -25.59 -20.07 3.17
C LYS A 24 -24.85 -21.29 2.67
N GLU A 25 -24.01 -21.12 1.65
CA GLU A 25 -23.28 -22.19 0.97
C GLU A 25 -21.78 -22.18 1.31
N ALA A 26 -21.36 -21.27 2.20
CA ALA A 26 -19.95 -21.06 2.50
C ALA A 26 -19.37 -22.19 3.35
N VAL A 27 -18.11 -22.53 3.11
CA VAL A 27 -17.32 -23.45 3.95
C VAL A 27 -17.13 -22.87 5.36
N ASP A 28 -16.97 -21.53 5.46
CA ASP A 28 -16.98 -20.79 6.71
C ASP A 28 -18.11 -19.75 6.71
N PRO A 29 -19.30 -20.12 7.19
CA PRO A 29 -20.44 -19.20 7.28
C PRO A 29 -20.18 -17.99 8.20
N ALA A 30 -19.34 -18.16 9.25
CA ALA A 30 -19.01 -17.08 10.17
C ALA A 30 -18.18 -15.99 9.49
N ALA A 31 -17.16 -16.37 8.71
CA ALA A 31 -16.37 -15.42 7.93
C ALA A 31 -17.24 -14.67 6.91
N MET A 32 -18.14 -15.36 6.21
CA MET A 32 -19.06 -14.73 5.26
C MET A 32 -20.07 -13.80 5.94
N THR A 33 -20.54 -14.15 7.14
CA THR A 33 -21.39 -13.25 7.93
C THR A 33 -20.65 -11.98 8.33
N ARG A 34 -19.36 -12.07 8.67
CA ARG A 34 -18.51 -10.89 8.92
C ARG A 34 -18.38 -10.02 7.67
N LEU A 35 -18.17 -10.62 6.51
CA LEU A 35 -18.11 -9.88 5.24
C LEU A 35 -19.46 -9.19 4.94
N ALA A 36 -20.60 -9.86 5.15
CA ALA A 36 -21.92 -9.26 4.99
C ALA A 36 -22.10 -8.05 5.93
N ARG A 37 -21.60 -8.15 7.16
CA ARG A 37 -21.62 -7.04 8.13
C ARG A 37 -20.77 -5.86 7.65
N VAL A 38 -19.56 -6.11 7.14
CA VAL A 38 -18.69 -5.04 6.57
C VAL A 38 -19.41 -4.27 5.45
N ILE A 39 -20.13 -4.98 4.58
CA ILE A 39 -20.87 -4.35 3.46
C ILE A 39 -22.09 -3.56 4.00
N ARG A 40 -22.94 -4.21 4.79
CA ARG A 40 -24.18 -3.63 5.33
C ARG A 40 -23.91 -2.39 6.20
N ASP A 41 -22.94 -2.50 7.11
CA ASP A 41 -22.60 -1.45 8.07
C ASP A 41 -21.55 -0.46 7.53
N GLN A 42 -21.18 -0.60 6.23
CA GLN A 42 -20.25 0.26 5.48
C GLN A 42 -18.86 0.42 6.14
N ARG A 43 -18.35 -0.65 6.78
CA ARG A 43 -17.10 -0.66 7.55
C ARG A 43 -15.83 -0.88 6.71
N GLY A 44 -15.93 -0.84 5.39
CA GLY A 44 -14.81 -1.14 4.50
C GLY A 44 -13.61 -0.21 4.67
N HIS A 45 -13.83 1.10 4.86
CA HIS A 45 -12.75 2.05 5.10
C HIS A 45 -12.11 1.87 6.48
N GLU A 46 -12.92 1.63 7.53
CA GLU A 46 -12.38 1.35 8.86
C GLU A 46 -11.49 0.09 8.85
N LEU A 47 -11.94 -0.95 8.14
CA LEU A 47 -11.13 -2.15 7.95
C LEU A 47 -9.83 -1.86 7.19
N ALA A 48 -9.89 -1.04 6.13
CA ALA A 48 -8.69 -0.66 5.38
C ALA A 48 -7.69 0.14 6.23
N PHE A 49 -8.17 1.04 7.10
CA PHE A 49 -7.32 1.74 8.06
C PHE A 49 -6.69 0.80 9.09
N ALA A 50 -7.45 -0.18 9.60
CA ALA A 50 -6.91 -1.17 10.52
C ALA A 50 -5.80 -2.03 9.87
N VAL A 51 -5.97 -2.42 8.62
CA VAL A 51 -4.95 -3.13 7.83
C VAL A 51 -3.71 -2.25 7.63
N GLU A 52 -3.89 -0.97 7.29
CA GLU A 52 -2.78 -0.03 7.12
C GLU A 52 -1.99 0.17 8.42
N ALA A 53 -2.67 0.31 9.55
CA ALA A 53 -2.03 0.43 10.85
C ALA A 53 -1.22 -0.83 11.20
N GLY A 54 -1.77 -2.02 10.97
CA GLY A 54 -1.08 -3.29 11.16
C GLY A 54 0.14 -3.43 10.25
N LYS A 55 0.03 -3.04 8.99
CA LYS A 55 1.13 -3.03 8.02
C LYS A 55 2.27 -2.12 8.48
N ILE A 56 1.96 -0.91 8.96
CA ILE A 56 2.96 0.05 9.45
C ILE A 56 3.71 -0.54 10.65
N ALA A 57 3.00 -1.12 11.61
CA ALA A 57 3.60 -1.73 12.78
C ALA A 57 4.52 -2.91 12.41
N ALA A 58 4.06 -3.82 11.54
CA ALA A 58 4.85 -4.95 11.08
C ALA A 58 6.09 -4.50 10.26
N ASN A 59 5.97 -3.43 9.46
CA ASN A 59 7.11 -2.86 8.73
C ASN A 59 8.17 -2.28 9.68
N GLY A 60 7.79 -1.84 10.88
CA GLY A 60 8.70 -1.40 11.94
C GLY A 60 9.50 -2.51 12.59
N GLY A 61 9.28 -3.78 12.21
CA GLY A 61 10.00 -4.95 12.74
C GLY A 61 9.31 -5.63 13.92
N GLU A 62 8.18 -5.13 14.38
CA GLU A 62 7.42 -5.69 15.49
C GLU A 62 6.23 -6.51 14.97
N GLY A 63 5.90 -7.60 15.70
CA GLY A 63 4.64 -8.30 15.48
C GLY A 63 3.48 -7.41 15.95
N ALA A 64 2.40 -7.39 15.17
CA ALA A 64 1.21 -6.62 15.47
C ALA A 64 -0.06 -7.44 15.23
N ALA A 65 -1.20 -6.86 15.56
CA ALA A 65 -2.51 -7.40 15.19
C ALA A 65 -3.29 -6.34 14.42
N ILE A 66 -3.93 -6.77 13.35
CA ILE A 66 -4.93 -5.98 12.64
C ILE A 66 -6.20 -6.04 13.49
N ASP A 67 -6.54 -4.94 14.14
CA ASP A 67 -7.76 -4.84 14.95
C ASP A 67 -8.98 -4.67 14.04
N MET A 68 -9.88 -5.66 14.08
CA MET A 68 -11.12 -5.66 13.30
C MET A 68 -12.35 -5.57 14.23
N ALA A 69 -12.22 -4.96 15.41
CA ALA A 69 -13.31 -4.77 16.35
C ALA A 69 -14.49 -3.97 15.76
N CYS A 70 -14.25 -3.18 14.71
CA CYS A 70 -15.29 -2.50 13.94
C CYS A 70 -16.23 -3.49 13.22
N VAL A 71 -15.79 -4.72 12.95
CA VAL A 71 -16.59 -5.79 12.34
C VAL A 71 -17.22 -6.68 13.41
N GLU A 72 -16.40 -7.11 14.38
CA GLU A 72 -16.84 -7.98 15.48
C GLU A 72 -15.95 -7.78 16.71
N ARG A 73 -16.56 -7.60 17.87
CA ARG A 73 -15.82 -7.36 19.12
C ARG A 73 -14.79 -8.47 19.39
N GLY A 74 -13.53 -8.08 19.56
CA GLY A 74 -12.42 -9.00 19.82
C GLY A 74 -11.88 -9.70 18.57
N LEU A 75 -12.39 -9.39 17.39
CA LEU A 75 -11.84 -9.91 16.15
C LEU A 75 -10.51 -9.22 15.84
N SER A 76 -9.48 -10.00 15.64
CA SER A 76 -8.16 -9.51 15.19
C SER A 76 -7.46 -10.57 14.37
N ALA A 77 -6.49 -10.15 13.56
CA ALA A 77 -5.63 -11.05 12.82
C ALA A 77 -4.16 -10.68 13.08
N PRO A 78 -3.29 -11.66 13.41
CA PRO A 78 -1.88 -11.38 13.59
C PRO A 78 -1.24 -10.98 12.27
N ILE A 79 -0.32 -10.02 12.33
CA ILE A 79 0.55 -9.64 11.23
C ILE A 79 1.99 -9.56 11.77
N THR A 80 2.92 -10.19 11.08
CA THR A 80 4.34 -10.18 11.42
C THR A 80 5.15 -9.63 10.26
N PRO A 81 6.40 -9.20 10.46
CA PRO A 81 7.29 -8.84 9.36
C PRO A 81 7.35 -9.93 8.28
N ALA A 82 7.49 -11.20 8.68
CA ALA A 82 7.55 -12.32 7.75
C ALA A 82 6.25 -12.51 6.94
N SER A 83 5.07 -12.38 7.59
CA SER A 83 3.78 -12.48 6.88
C SER A 83 3.53 -11.29 5.97
N LEU A 84 4.02 -10.10 6.36
CA LEU A 84 3.99 -8.91 5.52
C LEU A 84 4.86 -9.09 4.28
N ASP A 85 6.11 -9.52 4.44
CA ASP A 85 7.03 -9.77 3.32
C ASP A 85 6.47 -10.82 2.36
N ALA A 86 5.94 -11.93 2.88
CA ALA A 86 5.30 -12.95 2.04
C ALA A 86 4.11 -12.42 1.25
N SER A 87 3.32 -11.51 1.85
CA SER A 87 2.18 -10.88 1.18
C SER A 87 2.59 -9.87 0.11
N LEU A 88 3.79 -9.32 0.21
CA LEU A 88 4.32 -8.30 -0.70
C LEU A 88 5.26 -8.86 -1.78
N GLU A 89 5.52 -10.16 -1.80
CA GLU A 89 6.49 -10.76 -2.73
C GLU A 89 6.16 -10.51 -4.20
N GLY A 90 4.88 -10.56 -4.59
CA GLY A 90 4.45 -10.19 -5.94
C GLY A 90 4.78 -8.74 -6.29
N PHE A 91 4.51 -7.82 -5.37
CA PHE A 91 4.83 -6.39 -5.54
C PHE A 91 6.34 -6.13 -5.58
N ARG A 92 7.13 -6.92 -4.85
CA ARG A 92 8.60 -6.88 -4.90
C ARG A 92 9.10 -7.14 -6.32
N GLY A 93 8.59 -8.21 -6.94
CA GLY A 93 8.94 -8.56 -8.32
C GLY A 93 8.54 -7.48 -9.33
N ASP A 94 7.34 -6.95 -9.21
CA ASP A 94 6.83 -5.89 -10.09
C ASP A 94 7.65 -4.60 -9.93
N LEU A 95 7.99 -4.22 -8.70
CA LEU A 95 8.81 -3.04 -8.41
C LEU A 95 10.21 -3.17 -9.02
N ARG A 96 10.85 -4.33 -8.85
CA ARG A 96 12.16 -4.63 -9.45
C ARG A 96 12.09 -4.52 -10.97
N ALA A 97 11.12 -5.16 -11.59
CA ALA A 97 10.94 -5.12 -13.05
C ALA A 97 10.71 -3.68 -13.55
N ALA A 98 9.97 -2.85 -12.82
CA ALA A 98 9.74 -1.46 -13.17
C ALA A 98 11.03 -0.62 -13.07
N MET A 99 11.86 -0.84 -12.03
CA MET A 99 13.17 -0.18 -11.90
C MET A 99 14.11 -0.56 -13.03
N ASP A 100 14.24 -1.84 -13.33
CA ASP A 100 15.10 -2.36 -14.41
C ASP A 100 14.65 -1.80 -15.77
N GLU A 101 13.34 -1.79 -16.05
CA GLU A 101 12.78 -1.23 -17.28
C GLU A 101 13.02 0.29 -17.37
N THR A 102 12.95 1.01 -16.27
CA THR A 102 13.23 2.45 -16.22
C THR A 102 14.69 2.75 -16.60
N LEU A 103 15.64 2.03 -16.00
CA LEU A 103 17.06 2.15 -16.32
C LEU A 103 17.34 1.79 -17.79
N ARG A 104 16.76 0.70 -18.27
CA ARG A 104 16.87 0.26 -19.66
C ARG A 104 16.36 1.32 -20.64
N ARG A 105 15.19 1.93 -20.37
CA ARG A 105 14.63 3.00 -21.22
C ARG A 105 15.47 4.26 -21.21
N ALA A 106 16.05 4.60 -20.06
CA ALA A 106 16.95 5.74 -19.93
C ALA A 106 18.33 5.51 -20.58
N GLY A 107 18.67 4.25 -20.88
CA GLY A 107 20.02 3.90 -21.37
C GLY A 107 21.12 4.11 -20.33
N ILE A 108 20.77 4.04 -19.04
CA ILE A 108 21.68 4.29 -17.91
C ILE A 108 21.97 2.96 -17.22
N ALA A 109 23.25 2.67 -16.98
CA ALA A 109 23.63 1.51 -16.19
C ALA A 109 23.33 1.74 -14.69
N PRO A 110 23.00 0.69 -13.91
CA PRO A 110 22.73 0.82 -12.47
C PRO A 110 23.82 1.54 -11.69
N GLY A 111 25.11 1.33 -12.06
CA GLY A 111 26.27 1.97 -11.44
C GLY A 111 26.47 3.44 -11.78
N GLU A 112 25.73 3.97 -12.75
CA GLU A 112 25.76 5.39 -13.15
C GLU A 112 24.71 6.22 -12.39
N VAL A 113 23.81 5.57 -11.63
CA VAL A 113 22.81 6.25 -10.81
C VAL A 113 23.49 6.80 -9.56
N GLY A 114 23.53 8.11 -9.43
CA GLY A 114 24.14 8.78 -8.27
C GLY A 114 23.25 8.80 -7.03
N SER A 115 21.95 8.97 -7.20
CA SER A 115 20.97 9.02 -6.11
C SER A 115 19.64 8.40 -6.52
N VAL A 116 18.99 7.71 -5.56
CA VAL A 116 17.59 7.29 -5.64
C VAL A 116 16.83 8.06 -4.57
N ILE A 117 15.85 8.85 -4.98
CA ILE A 117 15.04 9.66 -4.09
C ILE A 117 13.72 8.95 -3.81
N LEU A 118 13.48 8.58 -2.56
CA LEU A 118 12.27 7.92 -2.11
C LEU A 118 11.24 8.96 -1.64
N VAL A 119 10.07 8.96 -2.30
CA VAL A 119 8.96 9.90 -2.01
C VAL A 119 7.63 9.18 -1.87
N GLY A 120 6.69 9.78 -1.14
CA GLY A 120 5.35 9.23 -0.91
C GLY A 120 5.30 8.17 0.18
N GLY A 121 4.10 7.91 0.72
CA GLY A 121 3.89 7.01 1.86
C GLY A 121 4.41 5.58 1.65
N SER A 122 4.32 5.03 0.44
CA SER A 122 4.83 3.69 0.12
C SER A 122 6.36 3.59 0.23
N SER A 123 7.09 4.71 0.09
CA SER A 123 8.55 4.73 0.24
C SER A 123 9.04 4.47 1.66
N LEU A 124 8.14 4.53 2.64
CA LEU A 124 8.42 4.18 4.04
C LEU A 124 8.50 2.67 4.27
N MET A 125 8.07 1.86 3.30
CA MET A 125 8.20 0.41 3.37
C MET A 125 9.65 -0.02 3.22
N THR A 126 10.12 -0.88 4.12
CA THR A 126 11.48 -1.45 4.11
C THR A 126 11.79 -2.14 2.78
N LEU A 127 10.81 -2.86 2.22
CA LEU A 127 10.88 -3.49 0.91
C LEU A 127 11.30 -2.50 -0.19
N VAL A 128 10.76 -1.29 -0.23
CA VAL A 128 11.06 -0.30 -1.27
C VAL A 128 12.51 0.15 -1.20
N SER A 129 13.03 0.39 0.02
CA SER A 129 14.46 0.73 0.20
C SER A 129 15.39 -0.40 -0.23
N GLN A 130 15.05 -1.64 0.17
CA GLN A 130 15.82 -2.83 -0.19
C GLN A 130 15.88 -3.03 -1.71
N GLU A 131 14.77 -2.86 -2.41
CA GLU A 131 14.73 -2.99 -3.86
C GLU A 131 15.49 -1.87 -4.57
N ALA A 132 15.42 -0.63 -4.05
CA ALA A 132 16.19 0.49 -4.57
C ALA A 132 17.71 0.26 -4.41
N GLU A 133 18.15 -0.20 -3.23
CA GLU A 133 19.55 -0.54 -2.97
C GLU A 133 20.05 -1.68 -3.86
N ALA A 134 19.21 -2.69 -4.07
CA ALA A 134 19.56 -3.82 -4.92
C ALA A 134 19.56 -3.47 -6.42
N ALA A 135 18.69 -2.56 -6.88
CA ALA A 135 18.66 -2.10 -8.26
C ALA A 135 19.81 -1.16 -8.57
N CYS A 136 20.21 -0.29 -7.64
CA CYS A 136 21.24 0.73 -7.81
C CYS A 136 22.23 0.70 -6.64
N PRO A 137 23.12 -0.31 -6.55
CA PRO A 137 23.92 -0.57 -5.35
C PRO A 137 24.98 0.49 -5.04
N GLN A 138 25.27 1.37 -5.98
CA GLN A 138 26.22 2.48 -5.80
C GLN A 138 25.53 3.82 -5.57
N ALA A 139 24.21 3.87 -5.72
CA ALA A 139 23.43 5.07 -5.54
C ALA A 139 23.23 5.40 -4.06
N ARG A 140 23.19 6.70 -3.74
CA ARG A 140 22.80 7.17 -2.43
C ARG A 140 21.26 7.09 -2.33
N ILE A 141 20.76 6.41 -1.31
CA ILE A 141 19.32 6.40 -1.05
C ILE A 141 18.97 7.65 -0.23
N GLU A 142 18.23 8.54 -0.82
CA GLU A 142 17.76 9.78 -0.19
C GLU A 142 16.26 9.67 0.10
N ARG A 143 15.86 10.06 1.29
CA ARG A 143 14.46 10.11 1.70
C ARG A 143 14.03 11.56 1.83
N SER A 144 13.04 11.93 1.06
CA SER A 144 12.38 13.22 1.18
C SER A 144 11.20 13.10 2.14
N ASP A 145 10.62 14.22 2.54
CA ASP A 145 9.36 14.18 3.29
C ASP A 145 8.30 13.43 2.48
N ALA A 146 7.86 12.27 3.02
CA ALA A 146 6.98 11.35 2.33
C ALA A 146 5.62 11.98 1.98
N PHE A 147 5.18 13.00 2.70
CA PHE A 147 3.86 13.62 2.55
C PHE A 147 3.91 15.07 2.05
N GLY A 148 4.96 15.82 2.37
CA GLY A 148 5.11 17.24 2.05
C GLY A 148 5.85 17.52 0.75
N SER A 149 6.68 16.62 0.25
CA SER A 149 7.59 16.89 -0.89
C SER A 149 6.89 17.37 -2.18
N ILE A 150 5.65 16.95 -2.43
CA ILE A 150 4.87 17.42 -3.61
C ILE A 150 4.47 18.88 -3.39
N VAL A 151 4.00 19.24 -2.19
CA VAL A 151 3.60 20.60 -1.85
C VAL A 151 4.81 21.54 -1.86
N ASP A 152 5.94 21.09 -1.32
CA ASP A 152 7.20 21.83 -1.33
C ASP A 152 7.69 22.07 -2.76
N GLY A 153 7.64 21.02 -3.60
CA GLY A 153 7.98 21.14 -5.02
C GLY A 153 7.07 22.10 -5.77
N LEU A 154 5.77 22.11 -5.51
CA LEU A 154 4.82 23.05 -6.08
C LEU A 154 5.08 24.49 -5.60
N ALA A 155 5.38 24.67 -4.32
CA ALA A 155 5.72 25.98 -3.76
C ALA A 155 7.00 26.56 -4.38
N LEU A 156 8.03 25.73 -4.55
CA LEU A 156 9.25 26.10 -5.25
C LEU A 156 8.99 26.46 -6.73
N ALA A 157 8.20 25.65 -7.42
CA ALA A 157 7.85 25.89 -8.82
C ALA A 157 7.02 27.17 -8.99
N ALA A 158 6.14 27.50 -8.05
CA ALA A 158 5.35 28.73 -8.08
C ALA A 158 6.20 29.99 -7.85
N GLY A 159 7.33 29.88 -7.13
CA GLY A 159 8.30 30.96 -6.91
C GLY A 159 9.32 31.14 -8.06
N LEU A 160 9.38 30.18 -9.00
CA LEU A 160 10.25 30.29 -10.15
C LEU A 160 9.62 31.15 -11.26
N PRO A 161 10.39 32.00 -11.98
CA PRO A 161 9.87 32.68 -13.16
C PRO A 161 9.41 31.64 -14.19
N ALA A 162 8.22 31.84 -14.76
CA ALA A 162 7.65 30.93 -15.74
C ALA A 162 8.67 30.64 -16.86
N ALA A 163 9.05 29.38 -17.00
CA ALA A 163 9.91 28.97 -18.12
C ALA A 163 9.16 29.32 -19.40
N ARG A 164 9.70 30.23 -20.20
CA ARG A 164 9.18 30.54 -21.53
C ARG A 164 9.24 29.24 -22.33
N ALA A 165 8.07 28.70 -22.69
CA ALA A 165 7.98 27.63 -23.63
C ALA A 165 8.66 28.08 -24.94
N ALA A 166 9.74 27.36 -25.33
CA ALA A 166 10.41 27.53 -26.60
C ALA A 166 9.70 26.64 -27.63
#